data_da43559a86f1d323ca0681807bbd1e52
#
_entry.id   da43559a86f1d323ca0681807bbd1e52
#
_cell.length_a   1.000
_cell.length_b   1.000
_cell.length_c   1.000
_cell.angle_alpha   90.00
_cell.angle_beta   90.00
_cell.angle_gamma   90.00
#
_symmetry.space_group_name_H-M   'P 1'
#
loop_
_entity.id
_entity.type
_entity.pdbx_description
1 polymer ?
#
loop_
_entity_poly.entity_id
_entity_poly.type
_entity_poly.pdbx_seq_one_letter_code
_entity_poly.pdbx_strand_id
1 'polypeptide(L)'
;MLIRNLFILCCVRISGEAMPKNLRLLEKLELVIPGFKGYKEKELRREEDKALRMRLVRALEDLKYDIVGMEEEYPDDLEKVKTAETLLGRIQKLEDTIEHADYGYAGFFDLNHIDEEKLDEIYEHDLAMFDLIDNVNGEENLEVLKKQVRKLEKKWDEREEICMS
;
A
#
# COMPACT_ATOMS: atom_id res chain seq x y z
N MET A 1 7.51 -17.83 -18.12
CA MET A 1 6.57 -18.54 -17.25
C MET A 1 5.48 -17.54 -16.88
N LEU A 2 4.53 -17.39 -17.78
CA LEU A 2 3.45 -16.40 -17.79
C LEU A 2 2.20 -17.04 -17.20
N ILE A 3 1.73 -16.72 -16.03
CA ILE A 3 0.32 -16.81 -15.57
C ILE A 3 0.26 -16.28 -14.12
N ARG A 4 0.24 -14.95 -13.90
CA ARG A 4 -0.11 -14.38 -12.57
C ARG A 4 -0.97 -13.10 -12.60
N ASN A 5 -1.29 -12.57 -13.76
CA ASN A 5 -2.02 -11.28 -13.84
C ASN A 5 -3.32 -11.33 -14.65
N LEU A 6 -4.11 -12.42 -14.58
CA LEU A 6 -5.37 -12.48 -15.36
C LEU A 6 -6.61 -12.77 -14.49
N PHE A 7 -6.71 -12.22 -13.27
CA PHE A 7 -7.88 -12.49 -12.43
C PHE A 7 -8.59 -11.25 -11.85
N ILE A 8 -8.28 -10.03 -12.28
CA ILE A 8 -8.91 -8.82 -11.70
C ILE A 8 -9.81 -8.09 -12.72
N LEU A 9 -10.39 -8.78 -13.69
CA LEU A 9 -11.41 -8.18 -14.55
C LEU A 9 -12.58 -9.13 -14.77
N CYS A 10 -13.32 -9.45 -13.72
CA CYS A 10 -14.63 -10.02 -13.88
C CYS A 10 -15.67 -9.04 -13.35
N CYS A 11 -16.27 -8.31 -14.29
CA CYS A 11 -17.38 -7.39 -14.08
C CYS A 11 -18.54 -8.08 -13.36
N VAL A 12 -18.78 -7.67 -12.13
CA VAL A 12 -20.12 -7.81 -11.55
C VAL A 12 -20.94 -6.60 -12.00
N ARG A 13 -21.72 -6.81 -13.05
CA ARG A 13 -22.80 -5.93 -13.47
C ARG A 13 -23.98 -6.21 -12.54
N ILE A 14 -24.17 -5.37 -11.52
CA ILE A 14 -25.37 -5.37 -10.71
C ILE A 14 -26.12 -4.07 -10.98
N SER A 15 -27.36 -4.25 -11.43
CA SER A 15 -28.50 -3.31 -11.58
C SER A 15 -28.36 -1.89 -11.03
N GLY A 16 -28.41 -0.95 -11.89
CA GLY A 16 -29.19 0.31 -11.99
C GLY A 16 -29.12 1.38 -10.89
N GLU A 17 -28.63 1.13 -9.69
CA GLU A 17 -28.41 2.17 -8.68
C GLU A 17 -26.91 2.42 -8.52
N ALA A 18 -26.50 3.68 -8.65
CA ALA A 18 -25.09 4.05 -8.50
C ALA A 18 -24.67 3.81 -7.03
N MET A 19 -23.90 2.73 -6.83
CA MET A 19 -23.33 2.40 -5.54
C MET A 19 -22.53 3.59 -4.98
N PRO A 20 -22.65 3.94 -3.69
CA PRO A 20 -21.83 4.96 -3.04
C PRO A 20 -20.34 4.76 -3.31
N LYS A 21 -19.60 5.87 -3.44
CA LYS A 21 -18.17 5.82 -3.80
C LYS A 21 -17.35 5.01 -2.78
N ASN A 22 -17.58 5.24 -1.48
CA ASN A 22 -16.92 4.52 -0.39
C ASN A 22 -17.13 3.00 -0.44
N LEU A 23 -18.32 2.52 -0.80
CA LEU A 23 -18.57 1.08 -0.96
C LEU A 23 -17.78 0.48 -2.12
N ARG A 24 -17.68 1.19 -3.26
CA ARG A 24 -16.86 0.74 -4.40
C ARG A 24 -15.37 0.72 -4.08
N LEU A 25 -14.89 1.68 -3.29
CA LEU A 25 -13.51 1.75 -2.83
C LEU A 25 -13.21 0.63 -1.84
N LEU A 26 -14.14 0.38 -0.90
CA LEU A 26 -14.03 -0.71 0.05
C LEU A 26 -13.96 -2.09 -0.63
N GLU A 27 -14.82 -2.34 -1.63
CA GLU A 27 -14.76 -3.58 -2.42
C GLU A 27 -13.41 -3.79 -3.10
N LYS A 28 -12.80 -2.73 -3.62
CA LYS A 28 -11.46 -2.81 -4.20
C LYS A 28 -10.40 -3.12 -3.16
N LEU A 29 -10.48 -2.52 -1.97
CA LEU A 29 -9.57 -2.81 -0.86
C LEU A 29 -9.74 -4.27 -0.38
N GLU A 30 -10.95 -4.79 -0.34
CA GLU A 30 -11.21 -6.19 0.02
C GLU A 30 -10.56 -7.18 -0.96
N LEU A 31 -10.44 -6.84 -2.24
CA LEU A 31 -9.70 -7.65 -3.22
C LEU A 31 -8.20 -7.72 -2.92
N VAL A 32 -7.63 -6.66 -2.37
CA VAL A 32 -6.20 -6.58 -2.01
C VAL A 32 -5.94 -7.14 -0.60
N ILE A 33 -6.89 -6.91 0.30
CA ILE A 33 -6.83 -7.32 1.72
C ILE A 33 -8.07 -8.18 2.01
N PRO A 34 -8.00 -9.50 1.84
CA PRO A 34 -9.16 -10.37 2.03
C PRO A 34 -9.76 -10.24 3.43
N GLY A 35 -11.07 -9.96 3.49
CA GLY A 35 -11.82 -9.78 4.72
C GLY A 35 -11.76 -8.38 5.31
N PHE A 36 -11.20 -7.39 4.61
CA PHE A 36 -11.17 -5.99 5.02
C PHE A 36 -12.58 -5.40 5.10
N LYS A 37 -12.97 -4.88 6.25
CA LYS A 37 -14.33 -4.35 6.54
C LYS A 37 -14.39 -2.82 6.52
N GLY A 38 -13.23 -2.17 6.40
CA GLY A 38 -13.11 -0.73 6.35
C GLY A 38 -13.15 -0.04 7.72
N TYR A 39 -13.10 1.29 7.69
CA TYR A 39 -12.92 2.12 8.89
C TYR A 39 -14.23 2.71 9.46
N LYS A 40 -15.38 2.31 8.95
CA LYS A 40 -16.65 2.87 9.38
C LYS A 40 -16.97 2.51 10.84
N GLU A 41 -16.72 1.26 11.23
CA GLU A 41 -17.00 0.76 12.58
C GLU A 41 -15.81 1.00 13.51
N LYS A 42 -16.02 1.78 14.56
CA LYS A 42 -14.97 2.22 15.50
C LYS A 42 -14.19 1.05 16.11
N GLU A 43 -14.89 -0.01 16.49
CA GLU A 43 -14.31 -1.18 17.16
C GLU A 43 -13.35 -1.95 16.25
N LEU A 44 -13.55 -1.88 14.94
CA LEU A 44 -12.75 -2.62 13.95
C LEU A 44 -11.60 -1.81 13.38
N ARG A 45 -11.60 -0.48 13.47
CA ARG A 45 -10.63 0.40 12.79
C ARG A 45 -9.18 0.04 13.05
N ARG A 46 -8.83 -0.27 14.29
CA ARG A 46 -7.44 -0.62 14.65
C ARG A 46 -7.01 -1.95 14.05
N GLU A 47 -7.92 -2.92 13.97
CA GLU A 47 -7.65 -4.22 13.36
C GLU A 47 -7.52 -4.09 11.85
N GLU A 48 -8.41 -3.32 11.22
CA GLU A 48 -8.41 -3.08 9.78
C GLU A 48 -7.18 -2.26 9.35
N ASP A 49 -6.81 -1.22 10.11
CA ASP A 49 -5.56 -0.48 9.88
C ASP A 49 -4.33 -1.37 10.02
N LYS A 50 -4.30 -2.22 11.02
CA LYS A 50 -3.22 -3.20 11.16
C LYS A 50 -3.18 -4.18 9.99
N ALA A 51 -4.32 -4.67 9.52
CA ALA A 51 -4.39 -5.56 8.37
C ALA A 51 -3.83 -4.89 7.11
N LEU A 52 -4.19 -3.63 6.87
CA LEU A 52 -3.66 -2.83 5.77
C LEU A 52 -2.15 -2.66 5.88
N ARG A 53 -1.63 -2.22 7.03
CA ARG A 53 -0.20 -2.03 7.26
C ARG A 53 0.59 -3.32 7.04
N MET A 54 0.12 -4.43 7.59
CA MET A 54 0.77 -5.73 7.40
C MET A 54 0.75 -6.19 5.94
N ARG A 55 -0.26 -5.83 5.17
CA ARG A 55 -0.32 -6.13 3.72
C ARG A 55 0.69 -5.28 2.95
N LEU A 56 0.85 -3.99 3.30
CA LEU A 56 1.87 -3.11 2.72
C LEU A 56 3.28 -3.59 3.04
N VAL A 57 3.55 -3.94 4.30
CA VAL A 57 4.86 -4.48 4.72
C VAL A 57 5.23 -5.72 3.91
N ARG A 58 4.32 -6.69 3.77
CA ARG A 58 4.57 -7.88 2.95
C ARG A 58 4.88 -7.56 1.48
N ALA A 59 4.18 -6.59 0.92
CA ALA A 59 4.43 -6.18 -0.46
C ALA A 59 5.80 -5.49 -0.62
N LEU A 60 6.26 -4.77 0.40
CA LEU A 60 7.61 -4.19 0.45
C LEU A 60 8.69 -5.27 0.66
N GLU A 61 8.42 -6.29 1.47
CA GLU A 61 9.30 -7.47 1.61
C GLU A 61 9.48 -8.19 0.26
N ASP A 62 8.39 -8.43 -0.48
CA ASP A 62 8.45 -9.02 -1.83
C ASP A 62 9.35 -8.17 -2.76
N LEU A 63 9.19 -6.85 -2.72
CA LEU A 63 10.02 -5.92 -3.51
C LEU A 63 11.51 -5.98 -3.11
N LYS A 64 11.83 -6.15 -1.81
CA LYS A 64 13.23 -6.33 -1.40
C LYS A 64 13.85 -7.60 -1.98
N TYR A 65 13.10 -8.70 -2.03
CA TYR A 65 13.58 -9.94 -2.65
C TYR A 65 13.90 -9.74 -4.15
N ASP A 66 13.04 -9.01 -4.87
CA ASP A 66 13.28 -8.71 -6.28
C ASP A 66 14.56 -7.87 -6.47
N ILE A 67 14.78 -6.85 -5.61
CA ILE A 67 15.98 -5.99 -5.67
C ILE A 67 17.26 -6.78 -5.34
N VAL A 68 17.23 -7.67 -4.35
CA VAL A 68 18.36 -8.55 -4.02
C VAL A 68 18.70 -9.44 -5.22
N GLY A 69 17.68 -10.00 -5.89
CA GLY A 69 17.86 -10.78 -7.11
C GLY A 69 18.57 -9.98 -8.24
N MET A 70 18.20 -8.70 -8.40
CA MET A 70 18.85 -7.81 -9.37
C MET A 70 20.32 -7.53 -9.01
N GLU A 71 20.63 -7.38 -7.71
CA GLU A 71 22.01 -7.17 -7.25
C GLU A 71 22.89 -8.38 -7.55
N GLU A 72 22.37 -9.59 -7.36
CA GLU A 72 23.08 -10.85 -7.65
C GLU A 72 23.38 -11.05 -9.14
N GLU A 73 22.58 -10.47 -10.04
CA GLU A 73 22.81 -10.53 -11.49
C GLU A 73 23.99 -9.67 -11.97
N TYR A 74 24.35 -8.62 -11.23
CA TYR A 74 25.39 -7.64 -11.65
C TYR A 74 26.44 -7.40 -10.55
N PRO A 75 27.13 -8.42 -10.04
CA PRO A 75 28.03 -8.28 -8.89
C PRO A 75 29.26 -7.41 -9.17
N ASP A 76 29.64 -7.25 -10.44
CA ASP A 76 30.78 -6.44 -10.86
C ASP A 76 30.42 -4.96 -11.12
N ASP A 77 29.13 -4.59 -11.14
CA ASP A 77 28.66 -3.22 -11.34
C ASP A 77 28.45 -2.52 -9.98
N LEU A 78 29.55 -1.98 -9.45
CA LEU A 78 29.55 -1.31 -8.15
C LEU A 78 28.55 -0.15 -8.03
N GLU A 79 28.18 0.50 -9.12
CA GLU A 79 27.18 1.59 -9.11
C GLU A 79 25.78 1.04 -8.92
N LYS A 80 25.45 -0.05 -9.61
CA LYS A 80 24.16 -0.76 -9.42
C LYS A 80 24.05 -1.35 -8.04
N VAL A 81 25.07 -2.06 -7.56
CA VAL A 81 25.11 -2.62 -6.20
C VAL A 81 24.86 -1.55 -5.17
N LYS A 82 25.58 -0.43 -5.21
CA LYS A 82 25.39 0.70 -4.28
C LYS A 82 23.98 1.31 -4.35
N THR A 83 23.40 1.35 -5.55
CA THR A 83 22.04 1.87 -5.75
C THR A 83 21.02 0.91 -5.15
N ALA A 84 21.18 -0.40 -5.36
CA ALA A 84 20.36 -1.45 -4.77
C ALA A 84 20.41 -1.43 -3.23
N GLU A 85 21.60 -1.40 -2.64
CA GLU A 85 21.79 -1.30 -1.17
C GLU A 85 21.11 -0.04 -0.59
N THR A 86 21.26 1.10 -1.27
CA THR A 86 20.61 2.36 -0.85
C THR A 86 19.09 2.21 -0.89
N LEU A 87 18.55 1.54 -1.89
CA LEU A 87 17.12 1.33 -2.08
C LEU A 87 16.58 0.35 -1.03
N LEU A 88 17.29 -0.75 -0.77
CA LEU A 88 16.98 -1.71 0.28
C LEU A 88 16.89 -1.04 1.66
N GLY A 89 17.87 -0.19 1.99
CA GLY A 89 17.86 0.56 3.25
C GLY A 89 16.67 1.53 3.38
N ARG A 90 16.22 2.15 2.28
CA ARG A 90 15.03 3.01 2.27
C ARG A 90 13.76 2.21 2.47
N ILE A 91 13.62 1.08 1.77
CA ILE A 91 12.45 0.20 1.89
C ILE A 91 12.37 -0.34 3.31
N GLN A 92 13.48 -0.79 3.89
CA GLN A 92 13.51 -1.24 5.28
C GLN A 92 13.04 -0.15 6.25
N LYS A 93 13.53 1.08 6.08
CA LYS A 93 13.06 2.19 6.91
C LYS A 93 11.56 2.45 6.76
N LEU A 94 11.03 2.36 5.54
CA LEU A 94 9.60 2.53 5.29
C LEU A 94 8.79 1.41 5.93
N GLU A 95 9.22 0.15 5.82
CA GLU A 95 8.61 -0.99 6.51
C GLU A 95 8.53 -0.77 8.02
N ASP A 96 9.66 -0.41 8.64
CA ASP A 96 9.73 -0.15 10.07
C ASP A 96 8.76 0.98 10.48
N THR A 97 8.66 2.03 9.65
CA THR A 97 7.74 3.15 9.88
C THR A 97 6.28 2.70 9.80
N ILE A 98 5.92 1.91 8.78
CA ILE A 98 4.56 1.39 8.58
C ILE A 98 4.19 0.41 9.70
N GLU A 99 5.08 -0.49 10.06
CA GLU A 99 4.83 -1.49 11.10
C GLU A 99 4.55 -0.85 12.46
N HIS A 100 5.29 0.20 12.81
CA HIS A 100 5.23 0.85 14.12
C HIS A 100 4.31 2.09 14.18
N ALA A 101 3.54 2.37 13.14
CA ALA A 101 2.68 3.55 13.03
C ALA A 101 1.47 3.58 13.99
N ASP A 102 1.22 2.50 14.75
CA ASP A 102 0.08 2.32 15.67
C ASP A 102 -0.10 3.46 16.68
N TYR A 103 0.97 4.12 17.05
CA TYR A 103 0.98 5.09 18.13
C TYR A 103 0.56 6.50 17.71
N GLY A 104 0.53 6.78 16.38
CA GLY A 104 0.26 8.11 15.84
C GLY A 104 -1.22 8.44 15.59
N TYR A 105 -2.09 7.45 15.46
CA TYR A 105 -3.47 7.62 14.94
C TYR A 105 -4.56 7.65 16.01
N ALA A 106 -4.23 7.97 17.26
CA ALA A 106 -5.20 7.96 18.36
C ALA A 106 -6.46 8.78 18.05
N GLY A 107 -6.30 9.96 17.40
CA GLY A 107 -7.42 10.81 17.01
C GLY A 107 -8.41 10.12 16.06
N PHE A 108 -7.92 9.50 14.99
CA PHE A 108 -8.74 8.82 13.99
C PHE A 108 -9.48 7.60 14.57
N PHE A 109 -8.77 6.78 15.36
CA PHE A 109 -9.37 5.58 15.93
C PHE A 109 -10.41 5.89 17.01
N ASP A 110 -10.29 7.03 17.69
CA ASP A 110 -11.17 7.41 18.79
C ASP A 110 -12.42 8.20 18.36
N LEU A 111 -12.51 8.61 17.08
CA LEU A 111 -13.72 9.25 16.54
C LEU A 111 -14.94 8.33 16.72
N ASN A 112 -16.06 8.86 17.21
CA ASN A 112 -17.29 8.11 17.30
C ASN A 112 -17.92 7.85 15.93
N HIS A 113 -17.73 8.81 14.99
CA HIS A 113 -18.22 8.74 13.62
C HIS A 113 -17.20 9.36 12.69
N ILE A 114 -17.00 8.75 11.53
CA ILE A 114 -16.24 9.30 10.43
C ILE A 114 -17.22 9.56 9.31
N ASP A 115 -17.21 10.76 8.75
CA ASP A 115 -18.09 11.08 7.63
C ASP A 115 -17.67 10.35 6.34
N GLU A 116 -18.59 10.30 5.38
CA GLU A 116 -18.38 9.55 4.13
C GLU A 116 -17.28 10.18 3.28
N GLU A 117 -17.09 11.49 3.33
CA GLU A 117 -16.05 12.20 2.58
C GLU A 117 -14.66 11.81 3.07
N LYS A 118 -14.46 11.77 4.38
CA LYS A 118 -13.19 11.33 4.98
C LYS A 118 -12.92 9.84 4.76
N LEU A 119 -13.97 9.00 4.75
CA LEU A 119 -13.84 7.59 4.38
C LEU A 119 -13.43 7.42 2.92
N ASP A 120 -14.02 8.19 2.00
CA ASP A 120 -13.64 8.17 0.60
C ASP A 120 -12.18 8.57 0.41
N GLU A 121 -11.73 9.64 1.09
CA GLU A 121 -10.38 10.14 1.04
C GLU A 121 -9.35 9.08 1.48
N ILE A 122 -9.57 8.46 2.65
CA ILE A 122 -8.62 7.46 3.16
C ILE A 122 -8.61 6.19 2.31
N TYR A 123 -9.77 5.73 1.81
CA TYR A 123 -9.82 4.56 0.94
C TYR A 123 -9.16 4.80 -0.42
N GLU A 124 -9.34 5.98 -1.02
CA GLU A 124 -8.64 6.34 -2.26
C GLU A 124 -7.14 6.38 -2.05
N HIS A 125 -6.72 6.91 -0.90
CA HIS A 125 -5.32 7.01 -0.55
C HIS A 125 -4.69 5.63 -0.33
N ASP A 126 -5.37 4.77 0.43
CA ASP A 126 -4.92 3.40 0.69
C ASP A 126 -4.80 2.58 -0.62
N LEU A 127 -5.77 2.69 -1.52
CA LEU A 127 -5.71 2.06 -2.85
C LEU A 127 -4.55 2.59 -3.68
N ALA A 128 -4.30 3.91 -3.67
CA ALA A 128 -3.20 4.50 -4.42
C ALA A 128 -1.82 4.01 -3.96
N MET A 129 -1.66 3.64 -2.68
CA MET A 129 -0.42 3.03 -2.19
C MET A 129 -0.22 1.63 -2.78
N PHE A 130 -1.26 0.80 -2.84
CA PHE A 130 -1.18 -0.52 -3.47
C PHE A 130 -0.94 -0.43 -4.97
N ASP A 131 -1.59 0.50 -5.68
CA ASP A 131 -1.34 0.76 -7.10
C ASP A 131 0.13 1.16 -7.34
N LEU A 132 0.75 1.94 -6.45
CA LEU A 132 2.17 2.28 -6.54
C LEU A 132 3.06 1.05 -6.37
N ILE A 133 2.75 0.16 -5.44
CA ILE A 133 3.51 -1.08 -5.22
C ILE A 133 3.34 -2.03 -6.41
N ASP A 134 2.12 -2.19 -6.92
CA ASP A 134 1.88 -3.04 -8.09
C ASP A 134 2.61 -2.54 -9.34
N ASN A 135 2.79 -1.23 -9.48
CA ASN A 135 3.56 -0.62 -10.57
C ASN A 135 5.08 -0.81 -10.45
N VAL A 136 5.60 -1.17 -9.28
CA VAL A 136 7.03 -1.49 -9.10
C VAL A 136 7.32 -2.98 -9.21
N ASN A 137 6.34 -3.83 -9.07
CA ASN A 137 6.49 -5.28 -9.21
C ASN A 137 6.92 -5.63 -10.64
N GLY A 138 8.09 -6.26 -10.79
CA GLY A 138 8.67 -6.62 -12.08
C GLY A 138 9.38 -5.50 -12.82
N GLU A 139 9.61 -4.34 -12.19
CA GLU A 139 10.47 -3.28 -12.73
C GLU A 139 11.95 -3.62 -12.47
N GLU A 140 12.74 -3.71 -13.53
CA GLU A 140 14.17 -4.07 -13.48
C GLU A 140 15.09 -2.84 -13.41
N ASN A 141 14.56 -1.63 -13.56
CA ASN A 141 15.35 -0.41 -13.55
C ASN A 141 15.40 0.23 -12.15
N LEU A 142 16.54 0.11 -11.48
CA LEU A 142 16.78 0.63 -10.13
C LEU A 142 16.50 2.13 -9.97
N GLU A 143 16.73 2.96 -11.00
CA GLU A 143 16.42 4.39 -10.93
C GLU A 143 14.91 4.67 -11.02
N VAL A 144 14.15 3.82 -11.72
CA VAL A 144 12.69 3.88 -11.74
C VAL A 144 12.16 3.45 -10.38
N LEU A 145 12.64 2.32 -9.84
CA LEU A 145 12.28 1.83 -8.50
C LEU A 145 12.53 2.89 -7.43
N LYS A 146 13.68 3.54 -7.47
CA LYS A 146 14.03 4.61 -6.53
C LYS A 146 13.04 5.80 -6.55
N LYS A 147 12.53 6.16 -7.73
CA LYS A 147 11.50 7.20 -7.87
C LYS A 147 10.16 6.73 -7.31
N GLN A 148 9.81 5.48 -7.54
CA GLN A 148 8.54 4.92 -7.05
C GLN A 148 8.54 4.76 -5.53
N VAL A 149 9.63 4.24 -4.96
CA VAL A 149 9.78 4.14 -3.49
C VAL A 149 9.66 5.53 -2.83
N ARG A 150 10.26 6.58 -3.42
CA ARG A 150 10.08 7.95 -2.92
C ARG A 150 8.62 8.43 -2.97
N LYS A 151 7.87 8.04 -4.00
CA LYS A 151 6.45 8.38 -4.07
C LYS A 151 5.66 7.64 -3.00
N LEU A 152 6.02 6.38 -2.74
CA LEU A 152 5.36 5.58 -1.72
C LEU A 152 5.64 6.13 -0.31
N GLU A 153 6.89 6.52 -0.02
CA GLU A 153 7.25 7.21 1.23
C GLU A 153 6.37 8.46 1.44
N LYS A 154 6.30 9.31 0.40
CA LYS A 154 5.48 10.52 0.46
C LYS A 154 3.99 10.21 0.65
N LYS A 155 3.50 9.17 -0.03
CA LYS A 155 2.11 8.72 0.14
C LYS A 155 1.83 8.23 1.56
N TRP A 156 2.80 7.56 2.17
CA TRP A 156 2.66 7.15 3.56
C TRP A 156 2.59 8.36 4.51
N ASP A 157 3.47 9.35 4.33
CA ASP A 157 3.44 10.60 5.11
C ASP A 157 2.08 11.33 4.96
N GLU A 158 1.56 11.43 3.73
CA GLU A 158 0.22 12.01 3.45
C GLU A 158 -0.90 11.24 4.17
N ARG A 159 -0.81 9.89 4.24
CA ARG A 159 -1.78 9.07 4.97
C ARG A 159 -1.80 9.39 6.46
N GLU A 160 -0.62 9.56 7.05
CA GLU A 160 -0.51 9.96 8.45
C GLU A 160 -1.21 11.30 8.71
N GLU A 161 -1.02 12.29 7.82
CA GLU A 161 -1.69 13.59 7.91
C GLU A 161 -3.23 13.45 7.84
N ILE A 162 -3.76 12.62 6.93
CA ILE A 162 -5.22 12.34 6.83
C ILE A 162 -5.74 11.74 8.14
N CYS A 163 -5.01 10.81 8.75
CA CYS A 163 -5.41 10.17 10.01
C CYS A 163 -5.31 11.12 11.22
N MET A 164 -4.46 12.15 11.16
CA MET A 164 -4.29 13.11 12.24
C MET A 164 -5.22 14.34 12.14
N SER A 165 -5.79 14.62 10.95
CA SER A 165 -6.71 15.72 10.69
C SER A 165 -8.14 15.40 11.12
#